data_c56b4e479cdd53f9a0c52cc431fcb850
#
_entry.id   c56b4e479cdd53f9a0c52cc431fcb850
#
_cell.length_a   1.000
_cell.length_b   1.000
_cell.length_c   1.000
_cell.angle_alpha   90.00
_cell.angle_beta   90.00
_cell.angle_gamma   90.00
#
_symmetry.space_group_name_H-M   'P 1'
#
loop_
_entity.id
_entity.type
_entity.pdbx_description
1 polymer ?
#
loop_
_entity_poly.entity_id
_entity_poly.type
_entity_poly.pdbx_seq_one_letter_code
_entity_poly.pdbx_strand_id
1 'polypeptide(L)'
;INAKGLFRFPSQYYMFSWMLCMVACSAFIKLNYLIKVVMLAGMALTDIVLVKVFFPTVFRRSHKGYELGIVLLGLISFYYPSELSKNVNPLLSLQTEVTSRLDFLWKRQAQTNLQSMREICSYNTQLLRNVLPDHVATYFLTHDRKNEELYAQSYVCCGVLFASIPNFANFYSEDINNGVECIRLLNEIIFDFDQLLDDERFQCLEKIKTISSTYMAASGLNPKDQNLCAWVHLTALVDFAFSMKEALEDVNKHSFNNFKLRVGISHGPLVGGVIGARKPVYDIWGNTVNEASRMDSTGSLDHIQVPRATAQLLEEHGYNVQYRGPVQVKGKGTMETYYVLGKKIARVRSMNRHPS
;
A
#
# COMPACT_ATOMS: atom_id res chain seq x y z
N ILE A 1 -70.87 19.95 40.33
CA ILE A 1 -70.45 19.37 39.03
C ILE A 1 -70.11 17.92 39.30
N ASN A 2 -71.00 17.02 38.89
CA ASN A 2 -70.95 15.60 39.18
C ASN A 2 -69.78 14.88 38.44
N ALA A 3 -68.82 14.40 39.18
CA ALA A 3 -67.67 13.57 38.65
C ALA A 3 -68.08 12.17 38.13
N LYS A 4 -69.36 11.91 38.01
CA LYS A 4 -69.92 10.58 37.54
C LYS A 4 -70.05 10.49 36.01
N GLY A 5 -69.73 11.55 35.23
CA GLY A 5 -69.94 11.57 33.79
C GLY A 5 -68.70 11.31 32.93
N LEU A 6 -67.48 11.30 33.51
CA LEU A 6 -66.25 11.33 32.70
C LEU A 6 -65.58 9.98 32.46
N PHE A 7 -66.10 8.89 33.04
CA PHE A 7 -65.48 7.54 32.81
C PHE A 7 -66.55 6.50 32.40
N ARG A 8 -67.34 6.84 31.38
CA ARG A 8 -68.04 5.79 30.61
C ARG A 8 -67.31 5.51 29.31
N PHE A 9 -66.02 5.15 29.38
CA PHE A 9 -65.47 4.30 28.34
C PHE A 9 -66.14 2.94 28.48
N PRO A 10 -66.91 2.44 27.47
CA PRO A 10 -67.48 1.16 27.55
C PRO A 10 -66.42 0.12 27.86
N SER A 11 -66.53 -0.62 28.91
CA SER A 11 -65.63 -1.73 29.32
C SER A 11 -65.31 -2.68 28.15
N GLN A 12 -66.18 -2.69 27.16
CA GLN A 12 -66.00 -3.40 25.88
C GLN A 12 -64.77 -2.94 25.09
N TYR A 13 -64.40 -1.64 25.02
CA TYR A 13 -63.24 -1.16 24.28
C TYR A 13 -61.90 -1.52 24.95
N TYR A 14 -61.85 -1.55 26.27
CA TYR A 14 -60.69 -2.01 27.01
C TYR A 14 -60.41 -3.49 26.73
N MET A 15 -61.44 -4.31 26.78
CA MET A 15 -61.33 -5.74 26.48
C MET A 15 -60.94 -5.99 25.03
N PHE A 16 -61.51 -5.22 24.10
CA PHE A 16 -61.15 -5.33 22.68
C PHE A 16 -59.70 -4.94 22.41
N SER A 17 -59.23 -3.86 23.02
CA SER A 17 -57.85 -3.40 22.91
C SER A 17 -56.87 -4.43 23.48
N TRP A 18 -57.21 -5.03 24.63
CA TRP A 18 -56.38 -6.05 25.27
C TRP A 18 -56.30 -7.35 24.45
N MET A 19 -57.46 -7.77 23.90
CA MET A 19 -57.51 -8.89 22.97
C MET A 19 -56.62 -8.67 21.72
N LEU A 20 -56.67 -7.47 21.16
CA LEU A 20 -55.86 -7.12 19.99
C LEU A 20 -54.38 -7.20 20.32
N CYS A 21 -54.02 -6.78 21.54
CA CYS A 21 -52.62 -6.83 22.01
C CYS A 21 -52.14 -8.28 22.20
N MET A 22 -52.98 -9.16 22.75
CA MET A 22 -52.67 -10.60 22.88
C MET A 22 -52.52 -11.29 21.52
N VAL A 23 -53.41 -10.98 20.56
CA VAL A 23 -53.31 -11.50 19.18
C VAL A 23 -52.05 -10.99 18.51
N ALA A 24 -51.71 -9.71 18.65
CA ALA A 24 -50.46 -9.13 18.12
C ALA A 24 -49.25 -9.80 18.74
N CYS A 25 -49.20 -10.01 20.04
CA CYS A 25 -48.09 -10.74 20.70
C CYS A 25 -47.97 -12.19 20.22
N SER A 26 -49.12 -12.88 19.98
CA SER A 26 -49.12 -14.25 19.44
C SER A 26 -48.58 -14.33 17.99
N ALA A 27 -48.80 -13.26 17.20
CA ALA A 27 -48.39 -13.17 15.81
C ALA A 27 -46.89 -12.90 15.64
N PHE A 28 -46.12 -12.54 16.69
CA PHE A 28 -44.67 -12.36 16.60
C PHE A 28 -43.96 -13.70 16.37
N ILE A 29 -43.73 -14.03 15.10
CA ILE A 29 -43.23 -15.33 14.62
C ILE A 29 -41.79 -15.61 15.09
N LYS A 30 -40.98 -14.55 15.34
CA LYS A 30 -39.55 -14.67 15.72
C LYS A 30 -39.28 -14.92 17.21
N LEU A 31 -40.28 -14.83 18.09
CA LEU A 31 -40.10 -15.09 19.51
C LEU A 31 -40.15 -16.58 19.82
N ASN A 32 -39.21 -17.04 20.67
CA ASN A 32 -39.20 -18.42 21.14
C ASN A 32 -40.56 -18.76 21.79
N TYR A 33 -41.11 -19.96 21.52
CA TYR A 33 -42.39 -20.43 22.00
C TYR A 33 -42.54 -20.26 23.52
N LEU A 34 -41.52 -20.59 24.30
CA LEU A 34 -41.50 -20.47 25.75
C LEU A 34 -41.74 -19.01 26.22
N ILE A 35 -41.11 -18.06 25.55
CA ILE A 35 -41.22 -16.63 25.84
C ILE A 35 -42.67 -16.15 25.54
N LYS A 36 -43.25 -16.61 24.44
CA LYS A 36 -44.65 -16.31 24.09
C LYS A 36 -45.62 -16.79 25.16
N VAL A 37 -45.43 -18.03 25.62
CA VAL A 37 -46.29 -18.62 26.68
C VAL A 37 -46.18 -17.82 27.98
N VAL A 38 -44.96 -17.44 28.39
CA VAL A 38 -44.74 -16.65 29.61
C VAL A 38 -45.33 -15.24 29.47
N MET A 39 -45.17 -14.57 28.33
CA MET A 39 -45.81 -13.27 28.08
C MET A 39 -47.33 -13.32 28.09
N LEU A 40 -47.96 -14.29 27.41
CA LEU A 40 -49.39 -14.46 27.37
C LEU A 40 -49.97 -14.81 28.75
N ALA A 41 -49.30 -15.66 29.53
CA ALA A 41 -49.68 -15.97 30.90
C ALA A 41 -49.56 -14.74 31.82
N GLY A 42 -48.49 -13.95 31.68
CA GLY A 42 -48.30 -12.70 32.41
C GLY A 42 -49.40 -11.67 32.09
N MET A 43 -49.73 -11.51 30.81
CA MET A 43 -50.81 -10.62 30.37
C MET A 43 -52.18 -11.06 30.91
N ALA A 44 -52.51 -12.36 30.87
CA ALA A 44 -53.73 -12.89 31.42
C ALA A 44 -53.82 -12.69 32.94
N LEU A 45 -52.71 -12.86 33.65
CA LEU A 45 -52.64 -12.66 35.10
C LEU A 45 -52.85 -11.19 35.48
N THR A 46 -52.22 -10.28 34.76
CA THR A 46 -52.37 -8.82 34.96
C THR A 46 -53.83 -8.39 34.72
N ASP A 47 -54.47 -8.95 33.71
CA ASP A 47 -55.87 -8.64 33.39
C ASP A 47 -56.81 -9.15 34.50
N ILE A 48 -56.62 -10.35 35.01
CA ILE A 48 -57.38 -10.90 36.16
C ILE A 48 -57.22 -10.03 37.40
N VAL A 49 -56.00 -9.58 37.71
CA VAL A 49 -55.74 -8.70 38.86
C VAL A 49 -56.37 -7.33 38.66
N LEU A 50 -56.26 -6.72 37.49
CA LEU A 50 -56.91 -5.43 37.17
C LEU A 50 -58.45 -5.51 37.31
N VAL A 51 -59.07 -6.54 36.78
CA VAL A 51 -60.59 -6.74 36.86
C VAL A 51 -61.00 -7.02 38.26
N LYS A 52 -60.33 -7.91 39.01
CA LYS A 52 -60.80 -8.34 40.34
C LYS A 52 -60.43 -7.38 41.47
N VAL A 53 -59.21 -6.75 41.37
CA VAL A 53 -58.65 -5.92 42.48
C VAL A 53 -58.97 -4.44 42.31
N PHE A 54 -58.75 -3.92 41.14
CA PHE A 54 -58.80 -2.46 40.92
C PHE A 54 -60.15 -1.96 40.44
N PHE A 55 -61.00 -2.75 39.71
CA PHE A 55 -62.23 -2.31 39.12
C PHE A 55 -63.42 -3.20 39.38
N PRO A 56 -63.63 -3.71 40.59
CA PRO A 56 -64.74 -4.64 40.89
C PRO A 56 -66.11 -3.98 40.69
N THR A 57 -66.23 -2.68 40.85
CA THR A 57 -67.48 -1.93 40.68
C THR A 57 -67.90 -1.70 39.24
N VAL A 58 -66.95 -1.60 38.33
CA VAL A 58 -67.17 -1.33 36.90
C VAL A 58 -67.61 -2.62 36.18
N PHE A 59 -67.10 -3.78 36.60
CA PHE A 59 -67.33 -5.05 35.95
C PHE A 59 -68.37 -5.93 36.65
N ARG A 60 -68.94 -5.48 37.79
CA ARG A 60 -69.87 -6.29 38.64
C ARG A 60 -71.09 -6.82 37.91
N ARG A 61 -71.59 -6.19 36.85
CA ARG A 61 -72.79 -6.57 36.12
C ARG A 61 -72.56 -7.59 35.01
N SER A 62 -71.34 -7.85 34.65
CA SER A 62 -70.96 -8.73 33.53
C SER A 62 -69.93 -9.81 33.91
N HIS A 63 -69.71 -10.04 35.20
CA HIS A 63 -68.60 -10.81 35.75
C HIS A 63 -68.49 -12.25 35.20
N LYS A 64 -69.55 -12.97 35.09
CA LYS A 64 -69.57 -14.37 34.65
C LYS A 64 -69.25 -14.53 33.13
N GLY A 65 -69.68 -13.58 32.33
CA GLY A 65 -69.38 -13.61 30.87
C GLY A 65 -67.93 -13.28 30.53
N TYR A 66 -67.30 -12.42 31.34
CA TYR A 66 -65.90 -12.03 31.12
C TYR A 66 -64.92 -13.11 31.57
N GLU A 67 -65.16 -13.78 32.70
CA GLU A 67 -64.31 -14.89 33.14
C GLU A 67 -64.36 -16.03 32.12
N LEU A 68 -65.52 -16.36 31.57
CA LEU A 68 -65.64 -17.35 30.51
C LEU A 68 -64.96 -16.90 29.22
N GLY A 69 -65.01 -15.58 28.84
CA GLY A 69 -64.39 -15.00 27.68
C GLY A 69 -62.87 -15.00 27.77
N ILE A 70 -62.33 -14.67 28.94
CA ILE A 70 -60.89 -14.69 29.18
C ILE A 70 -60.33 -16.11 29.14
N VAL A 71 -61.01 -17.05 29.77
CA VAL A 71 -60.65 -18.47 29.77
C VAL A 71 -60.71 -19.05 28.34
N LEU A 72 -61.80 -18.75 27.60
CA LEU A 72 -61.97 -19.20 26.21
C LEU A 72 -60.91 -18.60 25.30
N LEU A 73 -60.61 -17.32 25.46
CA LEU A 73 -59.51 -16.66 24.69
C LEU A 73 -58.12 -17.17 25.07
N GLY A 74 -57.89 -17.44 26.34
CA GLY A 74 -56.69 -18.10 26.82
C GLY A 74 -56.51 -19.49 26.20
N LEU A 75 -57.59 -20.26 26.17
CA LEU A 75 -57.63 -21.58 25.53
C LEU A 75 -57.47 -21.50 24.02
N ILE A 76 -58.13 -20.56 23.36
CA ILE A 76 -57.98 -20.33 21.91
C ILE A 76 -56.55 -19.85 21.59
N SER A 77 -55.99 -18.93 22.35
CA SER A 77 -54.59 -18.44 22.13
C SER A 77 -53.52 -19.50 22.45
N PHE A 78 -53.88 -20.48 23.28
CA PHE A 78 -53.04 -21.64 23.58
C PHE A 78 -53.20 -22.77 22.54
N TYR A 79 -54.43 -23.04 22.11
CA TYR A 79 -54.75 -24.13 21.18
C TYR A 79 -54.42 -23.77 19.72
N TYR A 80 -54.71 -22.53 19.29
CA TYR A 80 -54.45 -22.08 17.92
C TYR A 80 -52.96 -22.07 17.56
N PRO A 81 -52.04 -21.59 18.40
CA PRO A 81 -50.62 -21.72 18.11
C PRO A 81 -50.11 -23.16 18.10
N SER A 82 -50.71 -24.06 18.90
CA SER A 82 -50.26 -25.45 18.93
C SER A 82 -50.68 -26.24 17.67
N GLU A 83 -51.86 -25.99 17.12
CA GLU A 83 -52.32 -26.58 15.86
C GLU A 83 -51.66 -25.88 14.64
N LEU A 84 -51.56 -24.56 14.65
CA LEU A 84 -50.84 -23.81 13.62
C LEU A 84 -49.34 -24.17 13.62
N SER A 85 -48.77 -24.40 14.81
CA SER A 85 -47.40 -24.85 15.00
C SER A 85 -47.12 -26.21 14.39
N LYS A 86 -48.07 -27.15 14.44
CA LYS A 86 -47.88 -28.46 13.81
C LYS A 86 -47.81 -28.39 12.28
N ASN A 87 -48.56 -27.47 11.67
CA ASN A 87 -48.66 -27.35 10.22
C ASN A 87 -47.72 -26.29 9.63
N VAL A 88 -47.35 -25.22 10.38
CA VAL A 88 -46.50 -24.12 9.94
C VAL A 88 -45.04 -24.31 10.35
N ASN A 89 -44.75 -25.04 11.44
CA ASN A 89 -43.38 -25.31 11.91
C ASN A 89 -42.45 -25.95 10.86
N PRO A 90 -42.88 -26.97 10.08
CA PRO A 90 -41.97 -27.54 9.09
C PRO A 90 -41.62 -26.55 7.96
N LEU A 91 -42.61 -25.75 7.50
CA LEU A 91 -42.39 -24.72 6.47
C LEU A 91 -41.51 -23.57 6.99
N LEU A 92 -41.77 -23.11 8.22
CA LEU A 92 -40.95 -22.05 8.85
C LEU A 92 -39.56 -22.53 9.20
N SER A 93 -39.37 -23.77 9.63
CA SER A 93 -38.07 -24.35 9.90
C SER A 93 -37.30 -24.53 8.60
N LEU A 94 -37.92 -24.94 7.51
CA LEU A 94 -37.33 -25.06 6.19
C LEU A 94 -36.89 -23.69 5.68
N GLN A 95 -37.74 -22.66 5.83
CA GLN A 95 -37.42 -21.29 5.42
C GLN A 95 -36.27 -20.72 6.23
N THR A 96 -36.21 -20.92 7.55
CA THR A 96 -35.13 -20.48 8.40
C THR A 96 -33.82 -21.22 8.08
N GLU A 97 -33.90 -22.52 7.78
CA GLU A 97 -32.74 -23.31 7.37
C GLU A 97 -32.20 -22.84 6.02
N VAL A 98 -33.05 -22.62 5.01
CA VAL A 98 -32.64 -22.09 3.70
C VAL A 98 -32.03 -20.71 3.83
N THR A 99 -32.62 -19.81 4.61
CA THR A 99 -32.09 -18.47 4.84
C THR A 99 -30.71 -18.54 5.52
N SER A 100 -30.58 -19.37 6.56
CA SER A 100 -29.32 -19.57 7.28
C SER A 100 -28.22 -20.14 6.37
N ARG A 101 -28.56 -21.07 5.48
CA ARG A 101 -27.61 -21.62 4.49
C ARG A 101 -27.20 -20.55 3.46
N LEU A 102 -28.15 -19.74 2.98
CA LEU A 102 -27.86 -18.63 2.06
C LEU A 102 -26.98 -17.58 2.72
N ASP A 103 -27.27 -17.18 3.96
CA ASP A 103 -26.44 -16.25 4.73
C ASP A 103 -25.00 -16.77 4.91
N PHE A 104 -24.86 -18.06 5.20
CA PHE A 104 -23.55 -18.71 5.29
C PHE A 104 -22.79 -18.68 3.95
N LEU A 105 -23.48 -19.03 2.86
CA LEU A 105 -22.89 -19.00 1.52
C LEU A 105 -22.48 -17.57 1.11
N TRP A 106 -23.34 -16.58 1.35
CA TRP A 106 -23.02 -15.18 1.07
C TRP A 106 -21.86 -14.67 1.90
N LYS A 107 -21.82 -15.02 3.19
CA LYS A 107 -20.71 -14.67 4.07
C LYS A 107 -19.40 -15.29 3.59
N ARG A 108 -19.42 -16.56 3.21
CA ARG A 108 -18.28 -17.26 2.65
C ARG A 108 -17.83 -16.62 1.33
N GLN A 109 -18.77 -16.35 0.43
CA GLN A 109 -18.49 -15.69 -0.85
C GLN A 109 -17.89 -14.28 -0.64
N ALA A 110 -18.46 -13.50 0.27
CA ALA A 110 -17.93 -12.18 0.60
C ALA A 110 -16.52 -12.26 1.19
N GLN A 111 -16.23 -13.23 2.05
CA GLN A 111 -14.89 -13.46 2.58
C GLN A 111 -13.90 -13.82 1.48
N THR A 112 -14.27 -14.73 0.56
CA THR A 112 -13.43 -15.11 -0.59
C THR A 112 -13.18 -13.90 -1.50
N ASN A 113 -14.20 -13.11 -1.81
CA ASN A 113 -14.07 -11.91 -2.63
C ASN A 113 -13.16 -10.87 -1.97
N LEU A 114 -13.27 -10.67 -0.64
CA LEU A 114 -12.39 -9.77 0.11
C LEU A 114 -10.94 -10.23 0.09
N GLN A 115 -10.72 -11.54 0.21
CA GLN A 115 -9.37 -12.10 0.13
C GLN A 115 -8.77 -11.91 -1.26
N SER A 116 -9.49 -12.27 -2.32
CA SER A 116 -9.05 -12.06 -3.71
C SER A 116 -8.78 -10.57 -4.00
N MET A 117 -9.61 -9.68 -3.48
CA MET A 117 -9.42 -8.25 -3.64
C MET A 117 -8.13 -7.75 -2.95
N ARG A 118 -7.84 -8.28 -1.74
CA ARG A 118 -6.58 -7.96 -1.04
C ARG A 118 -5.35 -8.47 -1.81
N GLU A 119 -5.43 -9.68 -2.35
CA GLU A 119 -4.36 -10.27 -3.16
C GLU A 119 -4.10 -9.43 -4.42
N ILE A 120 -5.16 -9.02 -5.14
CA ILE A 120 -5.06 -8.15 -6.32
C ILE A 120 -4.48 -6.78 -5.93
N CYS A 121 -4.94 -6.17 -4.84
CA CYS A 121 -4.39 -4.90 -4.37
C CYS A 121 -2.92 -5.01 -3.98
N SER A 122 -2.52 -6.09 -3.30
CA SER A 122 -1.12 -6.36 -2.95
C SER A 122 -0.26 -6.52 -4.20
N TYR A 123 -0.72 -7.31 -5.16
CA TYR A 123 -0.04 -7.51 -6.43
C TYR A 123 0.11 -6.21 -7.23
N ASN A 124 -0.98 -5.43 -7.35
CA ASN A 124 -0.93 -4.14 -8.03
C ASN A 124 0.02 -3.15 -7.35
N THR A 125 0.05 -3.14 -6.01
CA THR A 125 0.99 -2.32 -5.24
C THR A 125 2.44 -2.74 -5.52
N GLN A 126 2.72 -4.03 -5.56
CA GLN A 126 4.05 -4.55 -5.89
C GLN A 126 4.45 -4.19 -7.33
N LEU A 127 3.56 -4.34 -8.30
CA LEU A 127 3.82 -3.91 -9.68
C LEU A 127 4.14 -2.42 -9.79
N LEU A 128 3.41 -1.58 -9.03
CA LEU A 128 3.66 -0.14 -9.02
C LEU A 128 5.04 0.19 -8.44
N ARG A 129 5.45 -0.49 -7.38
CA ARG A 129 6.78 -0.33 -6.77
C ARG A 129 7.93 -0.82 -7.66
N ASN A 130 7.66 -1.78 -8.54
CA ASN A 130 8.66 -2.22 -9.52
C ASN A 130 8.88 -1.20 -10.66
N VAL A 131 7.94 -0.27 -10.85
CA VAL A 131 8.01 0.74 -11.93
C VAL A 131 8.38 2.13 -11.41
N LEU A 132 7.99 2.45 -10.17
CA LEU A 132 8.20 3.76 -9.55
C LEU A 132 8.99 3.60 -8.24
N PRO A 133 9.85 4.56 -7.88
CA PRO A 133 10.49 4.60 -6.57
C PRO A 133 9.46 4.53 -5.44
N ASP A 134 9.83 3.91 -4.32
CA ASP A 134 8.90 3.63 -3.21
C ASP A 134 8.18 4.88 -2.66
N HIS A 135 8.89 6.00 -2.56
CA HIS A 135 8.32 7.26 -2.08
C HIS A 135 7.27 7.82 -3.05
N VAL A 136 7.49 7.66 -4.37
CA VAL A 136 6.55 8.05 -5.43
C VAL A 136 5.34 7.13 -5.46
N ALA A 137 5.58 5.81 -5.41
CA ALA A 137 4.51 4.82 -5.37
C ALA A 137 3.59 5.03 -4.15
N THR A 138 4.17 5.29 -2.97
CA THR A 138 3.42 5.60 -1.75
C THR A 138 2.57 6.85 -1.90
N TYR A 139 3.11 7.89 -2.53
CA TYR A 139 2.36 9.12 -2.80
C TYR A 139 1.13 8.87 -3.67
N PHE A 140 1.24 8.08 -4.75
CA PHE A 140 0.11 7.73 -5.61
C PHE A 140 -0.90 6.80 -4.95
N LEU A 141 -0.47 5.93 -4.03
CA LEU A 141 -1.35 5.01 -3.31
C LEU A 141 -2.14 5.69 -2.17
N THR A 142 -1.60 6.76 -1.58
CA THR A 142 -2.22 7.43 -0.42
C THR A 142 -3.14 8.57 -0.79
N HIS A 143 -3.00 9.17 -1.98
CA HIS A 143 -3.79 10.31 -2.42
C HIS A 143 -4.78 9.88 -3.50
N ASP A 144 -6.07 10.09 -3.23
CA ASP A 144 -7.15 9.89 -4.19
C ASP A 144 -7.15 11.07 -5.20
N ARG A 145 -6.34 10.94 -6.26
CA ARG A 145 -6.09 12.03 -7.20
C ARG A 145 -6.84 11.86 -8.52
N LYS A 146 -7.34 12.98 -9.01
CA LYS A 146 -7.70 13.11 -10.42
C LYS A 146 -6.42 13.04 -11.26
N ASN A 147 -6.45 12.26 -12.34
CA ASN A 147 -5.32 11.92 -13.23
C ASN A 147 -4.56 13.13 -13.86
N GLU A 148 -4.83 14.35 -13.47
CA GLU A 148 -4.32 15.59 -14.10
C GLU A 148 -3.26 16.31 -13.26
N GLU A 149 -2.97 15.87 -12.04
CA GLU A 149 -1.99 16.55 -11.20
C GLU A 149 -0.57 16.01 -11.44
N LEU A 150 0.30 16.89 -11.91
CA LEU A 150 1.73 16.64 -12.11
C LEU A 150 2.41 16.34 -10.76
N TYR A 151 3.05 15.18 -10.64
CA TYR A 151 3.97 14.93 -9.54
C TYR A 151 5.35 15.50 -9.91
N ALA A 152 5.78 16.54 -9.24
CA ALA A 152 7.12 17.12 -9.39
C ALA A 152 7.63 17.61 -8.04
N GLN A 153 8.88 17.25 -7.69
CA GLN A 153 9.53 17.64 -6.44
C GLN A 153 10.92 18.18 -6.72
N SER A 154 11.26 19.34 -6.13
CA SER A 154 12.59 19.92 -6.21
C SER A 154 13.46 19.43 -5.07
N TYR A 155 14.70 19.09 -5.40
CA TYR A 155 15.72 18.62 -4.47
C TYR A 155 16.93 19.56 -4.54
N VAL A 156 17.43 19.96 -3.38
CA VAL A 156 18.53 20.93 -3.29
C VAL A 156 19.89 20.28 -3.45
N CYS A 157 20.03 19.05 -2.94
CA CYS A 157 21.30 18.36 -2.90
C CYS A 157 21.12 16.87 -3.20
N CYS A 158 21.40 16.48 -4.43
CA CYS A 158 21.37 15.11 -4.89
C CYS A 158 22.64 14.78 -5.66
N GLY A 159 23.03 13.51 -5.60
CA GLY A 159 24.05 12.97 -6.47
C GLY A 159 23.41 12.28 -7.68
N VAL A 160 24.03 12.35 -8.84
CA VAL A 160 23.60 11.67 -10.07
C VAL A 160 24.76 10.92 -10.68
N LEU A 161 24.54 9.67 -11.05
CA LEU A 161 25.49 8.79 -11.68
C LEU A 161 24.97 8.31 -13.03
N PHE A 162 25.83 8.38 -14.03
CA PHE A 162 25.70 7.68 -15.31
C PHE A 162 26.87 6.70 -15.44
N ALA A 163 26.56 5.44 -15.66
CA ALA A 163 27.55 4.38 -15.86
C ALA A 163 27.26 3.67 -17.18
N SER A 164 28.11 3.85 -18.15
CA SER A 164 27.95 3.31 -19.51
C SER A 164 28.96 2.22 -19.83
N ILE A 165 28.57 1.29 -20.71
CA ILE A 165 29.41 0.26 -21.30
C ILE A 165 29.57 0.59 -22.80
N PRO A 166 30.47 1.49 -23.19
CA PRO A 166 30.54 2.00 -24.57
C PRO A 166 30.82 0.90 -25.61
N ASN A 167 31.61 -0.11 -25.23
CA ASN A 167 31.98 -1.22 -26.12
C ASN A 167 30.83 -2.22 -26.38
N PHE A 168 29.72 -2.10 -25.65
CA PHE A 168 28.56 -3.00 -25.83
C PHE A 168 27.94 -2.84 -27.23
N ALA A 169 27.89 -1.64 -27.78
CA ALA A 169 27.36 -1.40 -29.12
C ALA A 169 28.17 -2.14 -30.22
N ASN A 170 29.50 -2.32 -30.03
CA ASN A 170 30.34 -3.08 -30.94
C ASN A 170 30.21 -4.59 -30.76
N PHE A 171 29.76 -5.03 -29.58
CA PHE A 171 29.51 -6.43 -29.26
C PHE A 171 28.16 -6.91 -29.81
N TYR A 172 27.20 -6.00 -29.99
CA TYR A 172 25.88 -6.35 -30.48
C TYR A 172 25.98 -6.86 -31.93
N SER A 173 25.55 -8.10 -32.15
CA SER A 173 25.46 -8.73 -33.47
C SER A 173 24.11 -9.41 -33.61
N GLU A 174 23.50 -9.30 -34.79
CA GLU A 174 22.27 -10.02 -35.14
C GLU A 174 22.56 -11.44 -35.64
N ASP A 175 23.83 -11.81 -35.88
CA ASP A 175 24.24 -13.10 -36.43
C ASP A 175 23.94 -14.26 -35.50
N ILE A 176 23.94 -14.00 -34.18
CA ILE A 176 23.69 -15.02 -33.16
C ILE A 176 22.30 -14.82 -32.58
N ASN A 177 21.38 -15.74 -32.89
CA ASN A 177 20.01 -15.80 -32.38
C ASN A 177 19.26 -14.44 -32.49
N ASN A 178 19.42 -13.74 -33.63
CA ASN A 178 18.84 -12.43 -33.92
C ASN A 178 19.12 -11.38 -32.84
N GLY A 179 20.30 -11.38 -32.22
CA GLY A 179 20.71 -10.43 -31.19
C GLY A 179 20.16 -10.72 -29.77
N VAL A 180 19.37 -11.76 -29.59
CA VAL A 180 18.74 -12.09 -28.28
C VAL A 180 19.79 -12.39 -27.21
N GLU A 181 20.88 -13.07 -27.57
CA GLU A 181 21.97 -13.40 -26.63
C GLU A 181 22.72 -12.17 -26.13
N CYS A 182 22.88 -11.16 -26.99
CA CYS A 182 23.47 -9.90 -26.59
C CYS A 182 22.58 -9.16 -25.57
N ILE A 183 21.26 -9.17 -25.77
CA ILE A 183 20.32 -8.57 -24.83
C ILE A 183 20.27 -9.37 -23.53
N ARG A 184 20.36 -10.71 -23.59
CA ARG A 184 20.44 -11.55 -22.39
C ARG A 184 21.65 -11.20 -21.52
N LEU A 185 22.81 -11.06 -22.11
CA LEU A 185 24.04 -10.68 -21.40
C LEU A 185 23.92 -9.26 -20.81
N LEU A 186 23.37 -8.32 -21.57
CA LEU A 186 23.10 -6.98 -21.03
C LEU A 186 22.17 -7.03 -19.83
N ASN A 187 21.10 -7.82 -19.92
CA ASN A 187 20.16 -7.99 -18.81
C ASN A 187 20.84 -8.60 -17.58
N GLU A 188 21.74 -9.56 -17.74
CA GLU A 188 22.53 -10.13 -16.65
C GLU A 188 23.40 -9.07 -15.97
N ILE A 189 24.14 -8.26 -16.75
CA ILE A 189 24.95 -7.16 -16.21
C ILE A 189 24.08 -6.16 -15.43
N ILE A 190 22.96 -5.75 -16.00
CA ILE A 190 22.06 -4.79 -15.34
C ILE A 190 21.44 -5.39 -14.08
N PHE A 191 21.12 -6.69 -14.09
CA PHE A 191 20.60 -7.41 -12.93
C PHE A 191 21.62 -7.45 -11.78
N ASP A 192 22.89 -7.72 -12.07
CA ASP A 192 23.97 -7.67 -11.07
C ASP A 192 24.13 -6.26 -10.48
N PHE A 193 24.02 -5.21 -11.31
CA PHE A 193 24.02 -3.84 -10.81
C PHE A 193 22.81 -3.51 -9.93
N ASP A 194 21.64 -4.06 -10.27
CA ASP A 194 20.44 -3.88 -9.45
C ASP A 194 20.56 -4.61 -8.10
N GLN A 195 21.20 -5.78 -8.05
CA GLN A 195 21.46 -6.49 -6.80
C GLN A 195 22.38 -5.72 -5.84
N LEU A 196 23.30 -4.90 -6.35
CA LEU A 196 24.14 -4.06 -5.49
C LEU A 196 23.32 -3.05 -4.70
N LEU A 197 22.16 -2.61 -5.19
CA LEU A 197 21.30 -1.66 -4.46
C LEU A 197 20.62 -2.28 -3.23
N ASP A 198 20.58 -3.60 -3.12
CA ASP A 198 20.05 -4.30 -1.94
C ASP A 198 21.01 -4.23 -0.74
N ASP A 199 22.29 -3.82 -0.95
CA ASP A 199 23.27 -3.65 0.12
C ASP A 199 22.90 -2.45 1.00
N GLU A 200 23.00 -2.61 2.33
CA GLU A 200 22.72 -1.56 3.32
C GLU A 200 23.50 -0.25 3.07
N ARG A 201 24.69 -0.34 2.47
CA ARG A 201 25.53 0.81 2.13
C ARG A 201 24.92 1.71 1.07
N PHE A 202 24.03 1.19 0.24
CA PHE A 202 23.50 1.85 -0.95
C PHE A 202 22.00 2.18 -0.85
N GLN A 203 21.39 2.05 0.31
CA GLN A 203 19.96 2.33 0.53
C GLN A 203 19.52 3.77 0.20
N CYS A 204 20.46 4.72 0.21
CA CYS A 204 20.19 6.10 -0.20
C CYS A 204 20.22 6.29 -1.73
N LEU A 205 20.53 5.25 -2.50
CA LEU A 205 20.57 5.28 -3.97
C LEU A 205 19.25 4.75 -4.54
N GLU A 206 18.82 5.35 -5.62
CA GLU A 206 17.68 4.91 -6.41
C GLU A 206 18.06 4.74 -7.87
N LYS A 207 17.70 3.60 -8.46
CA LYS A 207 17.75 3.42 -9.90
C LYS A 207 16.70 4.28 -10.57
N ILE A 208 17.10 5.09 -11.54
CA ILE A 208 16.16 5.91 -12.30
C ILE A 208 15.71 5.17 -13.56
N LYS A 209 16.66 4.79 -14.41
CA LYS A 209 16.40 4.07 -15.66
C LYS A 209 17.67 3.50 -16.27
N THR A 210 17.49 2.61 -17.23
CA THR A 210 18.56 2.15 -18.11
C THR A 210 18.31 2.71 -19.51
N ILE A 211 19.33 3.32 -20.12
CA ILE A 211 19.28 3.91 -21.46
C ILE A 211 20.27 3.15 -22.33
N SER A 212 19.80 2.21 -23.16
CA SER A 212 20.68 1.29 -23.90
C SER A 212 21.62 0.54 -22.94
N SER A 213 22.93 0.69 -23.05
CA SER A 213 23.93 0.11 -22.16
C SER A 213 24.41 1.08 -21.05
N THR A 214 23.65 2.12 -20.76
CA THR A 214 23.95 3.12 -19.72
C THR A 214 22.99 2.97 -18.54
N TYR A 215 23.53 2.72 -17.37
CA TYR A 215 22.81 2.68 -16.11
C TYR A 215 22.75 4.09 -15.49
N MET A 216 21.57 4.51 -15.04
CA MET A 216 21.38 5.80 -14.40
C MET A 216 20.82 5.61 -12.99
N ALA A 217 21.54 6.14 -12.01
CA ALA A 217 21.14 6.14 -10.61
C ALA A 217 21.29 7.54 -10.00
N ALA A 218 20.57 7.79 -8.93
CA ALA A 218 20.69 9.03 -8.18
C ALA A 218 20.58 8.77 -6.67
N SER A 219 21.08 9.70 -5.87
CA SER A 219 21.00 9.66 -4.41
C SER A 219 20.32 10.92 -3.86
N GLY A 220 19.73 10.81 -2.65
CA GLY A 220 19.10 11.95 -1.98
C GLY A 220 17.69 12.28 -2.49
N LEU A 221 17.04 11.37 -3.23
CA LEU A 221 15.67 11.54 -3.73
C LEU A 221 14.62 11.11 -2.71
N ASN A 222 14.97 10.22 -1.78
CA ASN A 222 14.05 9.79 -0.76
C ASN A 222 13.87 10.90 0.30
N PRO A 223 12.63 11.26 0.67
CA PRO A 223 12.37 12.26 1.70
C PRO A 223 13.04 11.96 3.05
N LYS A 224 13.30 10.69 3.37
CA LYS A 224 14.01 10.28 4.58
C LYS A 224 15.48 10.70 4.59
N ASP A 225 16.08 10.76 3.41
CA ASP A 225 17.52 11.00 3.22
C ASP A 225 17.85 12.48 2.94
N GLN A 226 16.83 13.34 2.76
CA GLN A 226 17.02 14.77 2.50
C GLN A 226 17.79 15.52 3.60
N ASN A 227 17.79 14.98 4.82
CA ASN A 227 18.56 15.54 5.94
C ASN A 227 20.01 15.07 5.99
N LEU A 228 20.42 14.13 5.12
CA LEU A 228 21.78 13.68 5.05
C LEU A 228 22.67 14.76 4.41
N CYS A 229 23.91 14.84 4.86
CA CYS A 229 24.87 15.77 4.26
C CYS A 229 25.19 15.40 2.80
N ALA A 230 25.42 16.38 1.95
CA ALA A 230 25.75 16.21 0.53
C ALA A 230 26.86 15.19 0.25
N TRP A 231 27.87 15.15 1.12
CA TRP A 231 28.99 14.23 0.97
C TRP A 231 28.61 12.76 1.18
N VAL A 232 27.59 12.46 2.03
CA VAL A 232 27.12 11.08 2.26
C VAL A 232 26.52 10.51 0.99
N HIS A 233 25.66 11.28 0.31
CA HIS A 233 25.07 10.89 -0.97
C HIS A 233 26.12 10.65 -2.03
N LEU A 234 27.11 11.54 -2.09
CA LEU A 234 28.16 11.50 -3.09
C LEU A 234 29.13 10.34 -2.87
N THR A 235 29.53 10.10 -1.62
CA THR A 235 30.43 8.97 -1.31
C THR A 235 29.76 7.63 -1.57
N ALA A 236 28.48 7.48 -1.27
CA ALA A 236 27.74 6.28 -1.59
C ALA A 236 27.69 6.02 -3.11
N LEU A 237 27.48 7.05 -3.94
CA LEU A 237 27.53 6.91 -5.41
C LEU A 237 28.89 6.50 -5.93
N VAL A 238 29.97 7.05 -5.37
CA VAL A 238 31.33 6.69 -5.78
C VAL A 238 31.66 5.25 -5.37
N ASP A 239 31.30 4.85 -4.15
CA ASP A 239 31.50 3.47 -3.69
C ASP A 239 30.67 2.49 -4.53
N PHE A 240 29.43 2.86 -4.88
CA PHE A 240 28.58 2.09 -5.79
C PHE A 240 29.22 1.91 -7.17
N ALA A 241 29.80 3.00 -7.73
CA ALA A 241 30.51 2.92 -9.01
C ALA A 241 31.73 1.98 -8.97
N PHE A 242 32.45 1.90 -7.84
CA PHE A 242 33.52 0.91 -7.67
C PHE A 242 32.96 -0.50 -7.59
N SER A 243 31.90 -0.73 -6.82
CA SER A 243 31.23 -2.05 -6.75
C SER A 243 30.68 -2.49 -8.11
N MET A 244 30.11 -1.57 -8.92
CA MET A 244 29.72 -1.88 -10.31
C MET A 244 30.90 -2.33 -11.18
N LYS A 245 32.08 -1.72 -11.01
CA LYS A 245 33.30 -2.14 -11.75
C LYS A 245 33.71 -3.55 -11.35
N GLU A 246 33.70 -3.88 -10.07
CA GLU A 246 34.00 -5.22 -9.56
C GLU A 246 33.02 -6.25 -10.10
N ALA A 247 31.72 -5.98 -10.05
CA ALA A 247 30.69 -6.86 -10.60
C ALA A 247 30.86 -7.10 -12.11
N LEU A 248 31.16 -6.05 -12.87
CA LEU A 248 31.42 -6.18 -14.31
C LEU A 248 32.68 -7.01 -14.60
N GLU A 249 33.70 -6.91 -13.78
CA GLU A 249 34.90 -7.76 -13.91
C GLU A 249 34.57 -9.25 -13.69
N ASP A 250 33.68 -9.55 -12.78
CA ASP A 250 33.23 -10.92 -12.55
C ASP A 250 32.40 -11.47 -13.73
N VAL A 251 31.49 -10.66 -14.30
CA VAL A 251 30.79 -11.02 -15.55
C VAL A 251 31.79 -11.25 -16.70
N ASN A 252 32.80 -10.40 -16.85
CA ASN A 252 33.82 -10.54 -17.87
C ASN A 252 34.59 -11.88 -17.76
N LYS A 253 34.93 -12.31 -16.54
CA LYS A 253 35.60 -13.61 -16.31
C LYS A 253 34.75 -14.78 -16.76
N HIS A 254 33.44 -14.74 -16.54
CA HIS A 254 32.51 -15.83 -16.88
C HIS A 254 32.07 -15.81 -18.35
N SER A 255 32.00 -14.62 -18.96
CA SER A 255 31.53 -14.46 -20.34
C SER A 255 32.66 -14.43 -21.38
N PHE A 256 33.91 -14.49 -20.96
CA PHE A 256 35.11 -14.32 -21.83
C PHE A 256 35.11 -12.99 -22.60
N ASN A 257 34.45 -11.97 -22.07
CA ASN A 257 34.43 -10.62 -22.63
C ASN A 257 35.36 -9.67 -21.87
N ASN A 258 35.57 -8.50 -22.43
CA ASN A 258 36.37 -7.44 -21.79
C ASN A 258 35.62 -6.11 -21.85
N PHE A 259 34.44 -6.09 -21.22
CA PHE A 259 33.66 -4.85 -21.07
C PHE A 259 34.35 -3.93 -20.08
N LYS A 260 34.34 -2.63 -20.37
CA LYS A 260 34.84 -1.60 -19.48
C LYS A 260 33.75 -0.60 -19.17
N LEU A 261 33.63 -0.26 -17.89
CA LEU A 261 32.67 0.73 -17.42
C LEU A 261 33.28 2.13 -17.56
N ARG A 262 32.46 3.08 -17.98
CA ARG A 262 32.78 4.51 -17.96
C ARG A 262 31.76 5.20 -17.11
N VAL A 263 32.17 5.99 -16.12
CA VAL A 263 31.26 6.56 -15.11
C VAL A 263 31.42 8.07 -15.04
N GLY A 264 30.31 8.77 -15.07
CA GLY A 264 30.21 10.20 -14.81
C GLY A 264 29.34 10.48 -13.59
N ILE A 265 29.85 11.25 -12.64
CA ILE A 265 29.10 11.63 -11.41
C ILE A 265 29.11 13.14 -11.26
N SER A 266 27.98 13.72 -10.89
CA SER A 266 27.85 15.12 -10.48
C SER A 266 26.91 15.22 -9.28
N HIS A 267 26.99 16.31 -8.52
CA HIS A 267 26.08 16.58 -7.42
C HIS A 267 25.54 18.01 -7.50
N GLY A 268 24.32 18.22 -6.99
CA GLY A 268 23.67 19.52 -6.98
C GLY A 268 22.15 19.44 -7.03
N PRO A 269 21.47 20.57 -7.29
CA PRO A 269 20.01 20.61 -7.33
C PRO A 269 19.47 19.96 -8.59
N LEU A 270 18.30 19.33 -8.43
CA LEU A 270 17.53 18.73 -9.52
C LEU A 270 16.02 18.70 -9.21
N VAL A 271 15.21 18.35 -10.19
CA VAL A 271 13.78 18.12 -10.05
C VAL A 271 13.47 16.68 -10.44
N GLY A 272 12.82 15.95 -9.57
CA GLY A 272 12.27 14.62 -9.86
C GLY A 272 10.77 14.70 -10.10
N GLY A 273 10.25 13.88 -11.02
CA GLY A 273 8.82 13.90 -11.31
C GLY A 273 8.36 12.73 -12.16
N VAL A 274 7.04 12.60 -12.31
CA VAL A 274 6.41 11.57 -13.15
C VAL A 274 5.82 12.24 -14.38
N ILE A 275 6.23 11.81 -15.55
CA ILE A 275 5.73 12.31 -16.84
C ILE A 275 4.99 11.21 -17.59
N GLY A 276 3.90 11.59 -18.24
CA GLY A 276 3.10 10.78 -19.12
C GLY A 276 1.78 10.33 -18.49
N ALA A 277 0.68 10.55 -19.23
CA ALA A 277 -0.64 10.06 -18.85
C ALA A 277 -0.83 8.57 -19.20
N ARG A 278 -0.18 8.11 -20.27
CA ARG A 278 -0.11 6.70 -20.65
C ARG A 278 1.33 6.23 -20.47
N LYS A 279 1.54 5.15 -19.70
CA LYS A 279 2.86 4.64 -19.31
C LYS A 279 3.66 5.72 -18.55
N PRO A 280 3.21 6.13 -17.37
CA PRO A 280 3.91 7.12 -16.57
C PRO A 280 5.33 6.62 -16.25
N VAL A 281 6.31 7.51 -16.39
CA VAL A 281 7.72 7.23 -16.09
C VAL A 281 8.22 8.28 -15.11
N TYR A 282 8.86 7.81 -14.03
CA TYR A 282 9.60 8.68 -13.14
C TYR A 282 10.96 9.02 -13.77
N ASP A 283 11.29 10.30 -13.77
CA ASP A 283 12.59 10.77 -14.27
C ASP A 283 13.06 11.98 -13.46
N ILE A 284 14.33 12.36 -13.67
CA ILE A 284 14.96 13.52 -13.02
C ILE A 284 15.48 14.49 -14.05
N TRP A 285 15.35 15.78 -13.75
CA TRP A 285 15.79 16.87 -14.63
C TRP A 285 16.59 17.90 -13.86
N GLY A 286 17.53 18.49 -14.54
CA GLY A 286 18.32 19.58 -13.99
C GLY A 286 19.70 19.67 -14.59
N ASN A 287 20.40 20.73 -14.19
CA ASN A 287 21.75 20.97 -14.62
C ASN A 287 22.72 19.88 -14.16
N THR A 288 22.53 19.37 -12.95
CA THR A 288 23.29 18.27 -12.34
C THR A 288 23.21 16.99 -13.16
N VAL A 289 22.01 16.67 -13.67
CA VAL A 289 21.78 15.50 -14.53
C VAL A 289 22.55 15.64 -15.84
N ASN A 290 22.48 16.82 -16.46
CA ASN A 290 23.21 17.10 -17.69
C ASN A 290 24.73 17.04 -17.48
N GLU A 291 25.23 17.55 -16.35
CA GLU A 291 26.66 17.47 -16.00
C GLU A 291 27.13 16.03 -15.85
N ALA A 292 26.39 15.20 -15.05
CA ALA A 292 26.75 13.80 -14.87
C ALA A 292 26.76 13.03 -16.20
N SER A 293 25.75 13.25 -17.06
CA SER A 293 25.72 12.67 -18.41
C SER A 293 26.92 13.11 -19.29
N ARG A 294 27.37 14.37 -19.16
CA ARG A 294 28.56 14.84 -19.87
C ARG A 294 29.86 14.29 -19.29
N MET A 295 29.95 14.15 -17.97
CA MET A 295 31.07 13.47 -17.33
C MET A 295 31.20 12.03 -17.82
N ASP A 296 30.08 11.31 -17.98
CA ASP A 296 30.09 10.00 -18.62
C ASP A 296 30.53 10.09 -20.07
N SER A 297 29.80 10.81 -20.92
CA SER A 297 30.03 10.80 -22.37
C SER A 297 31.42 11.28 -22.80
N THR A 298 32.08 12.14 -22.02
CA THR A 298 33.44 12.63 -22.24
C THR A 298 34.49 11.88 -21.42
N GLY A 299 34.09 10.91 -20.60
CA GLY A 299 34.95 10.14 -19.72
C GLY A 299 35.86 9.17 -20.47
N SER A 300 36.87 8.66 -19.77
CA SER A 300 37.71 7.56 -20.26
C SER A 300 37.20 6.23 -19.72
N LEU A 301 37.47 5.16 -20.48
CA LEU A 301 37.13 3.80 -20.05
C LEU A 301 37.79 3.48 -18.71
N ASP A 302 37.07 2.77 -17.87
CA ASP A 302 37.51 2.33 -16.55
C ASP A 302 37.81 3.45 -15.55
N HIS A 303 37.31 4.67 -15.81
CA HIS A 303 37.48 5.83 -14.92
C HIS A 303 36.15 6.41 -14.48
N ILE A 304 36.13 6.94 -13.26
CA ILE A 304 35.04 7.73 -12.71
C ILE A 304 35.42 9.22 -12.89
N GLN A 305 34.68 9.93 -13.72
CA GLN A 305 34.91 11.34 -14.01
C GLN A 305 33.88 12.23 -13.27
N VAL A 306 34.42 13.32 -12.70
CA VAL A 306 33.60 14.28 -11.92
C VAL A 306 34.00 15.73 -12.28
N PRO A 307 33.06 16.70 -12.14
CA PRO A 307 33.40 18.12 -12.27
C PRO A 307 34.12 18.62 -11.01
N ARG A 308 34.75 19.81 -11.11
CA ARG A 308 35.56 20.44 -10.06
C ARG A 308 34.87 20.50 -8.69
N ALA A 309 33.60 20.95 -8.62
CA ALA A 309 32.87 21.08 -7.37
C ALA A 309 32.71 19.74 -6.66
N THR A 310 32.37 18.69 -7.42
CA THR A 310 32.27 17.32 -6.92
C THR A 310 33.60 16.76 -6.47
N ALA A 311 34.68 17.06 -7.23
CA ALA A 311 36.04 16.65 -6.92
C ALA A 311 36.53 17.21 -5.57
N GLN A 312 36.31 18.49 -5.33
CA GLN A 312 36.65 19.15 -4.08
C GLN A 312 35.97 18.50 -2.87
N LEU A 313 34.68 18.28 -2.97
CA LEU A 313 33.90 17.64 -1.91
C LEU A 313 34.38 16.20 -1.61
N LEU A 314 34.73 15.43 -2.65
CA LEU A 314 35.30 14.08 -2.50
C LEU A 314 36.67 14.08 -1.86
N GLU A 315 37.52 15.05 -2.25
CA GLU A 315 38.88 15.19 -1.70
C GLU A 315 38.87 15.51 -0.21
N GLU A 316 37.96 16.39 0.23
CA GLU A 316 37.74 16.72 1.64
C GLU A 316 37.29 15.50 2.46
N HIS A 317 36.58 14.54 1.84
CA HIS A 317 36.10 13.34 2.47
C HIS A 317 36.94 12.09 2.21
N GLY A 318 38.21 12.28 1.86
CA GLY A 318 39.22 11.23 1.86
C GLY A 318 39.31 10.41 0.58
N TYR A 319 38.79 10.89 -0.54
CA TYR A 319 39.04 10.28 -1.83
C TYR A 319 40.28 10.84 -2.50
N ASN A 320 40.99 10.00 -3.27
CA ASN A 320 42.10 10.43 -4.10
C ASN A 320 41.56 10.87 -5.46
N VAL A 321 41.77 12.15 -5.77
CA VAL A 321 41.26 12.78 -6.98
C VAL A 321 42.40 13.28 -7.82
N GLN A 322 42.41 12.99 -9.10
CA GLN A 322 43.45 13.38 -10.06
C GLN A 322 42.88 14.35 -11.11
N TYR A 323 43.54 15.47 -11.30
CA TYR A 323 43.18 16.41 -12.36
C TYR A 323 43.37 15.78 -13.74
N ARG A 324 42.29 15.82 -14.57
CA ARG A 324 42.34 15.33 -15.95
C ARG A 324 42.65 16.45 -16.96
N GLY A 325 42.03 17.60 -16.75
CA GLY A 325 42.11 18.72 -17.70
C GLY A 325 40.71 19.27 -18.07
N PRO A 326 40.72 20.33 -18.88
CA PRO A 326 39.53 20.98 -19.37
C PRO A 326 38.88 20.15 -20.48
N VAL A 327 37.54 20.02 -20.40
CA VAL A 327 36.70 19.31 -21.39
C VAL A 327 35.63 20.25 -21.91
N GLN A 328 35.44 20.28 -23.21
CA GLN A 328 34.34 21.02 -23.84
C GLN A 328 33.02 20.34 -23.58
N VAL A 329 32.14 21.03 -22.86
CA VAL A 329 30.81 20.56 -22.54
C VAL A 329 29.76 21.38 -23.32
N LYS A 330 28.97 20.72 -24.15
CA LYS A 330 27.94 21.37 -24.95
C LYS A 330 26.95 22.14 -24.04
N GLY A 331 26.85 23.46 -24.28
CA GLY A 331 25.94 24.34 -23.51
C GLY A 331 26.55 24.98 -22.27
N LYS A 332 27.79 24.60 -21.85
CA LYS A 332 28.47 25.14 -20.66
C LYS A 332 29.88 25.65 -20.92
N GLY A 333 30.40 25.48 -22.15
CA GLY A 333 31.77 25.82 -22.49
C GLY A 333 32.76 24.80 -21.94
N THR A 334 33.92 25.27 -21.53
CA THR A 334 35.01 24.44 -21.01
C THR A 334 34.86 24.22 -19.50
N MET A 335 34.84 22.97 -19.07
CA MET A 335 34.78 22.58 -17.66
C MET A 335 36.02 21.83 -17.24
N GLU A 336 36.54 22.13 -16.05
CA GLU A 336 37.65 21.37 -15.44
C GLU A 336 37.10 20.04 -14.91
N THR A 337 37.78 18.95 -15.24
CA THR A 337 37.37 17.60 -14.90
C THR A 337 38.45 16.84 -14.15
N TYR A 338 38.02 15.91 -13.33
CA TYR A 338 38.88 15.14 -12.44
C TYR A 338 38.47 13.66 -12.50
N TYR A 339 39.44 12.77 -12.24
CA TYR A 339 39.21 11.35 -12.06
C TYR A 339 39.27 11.00 -10.59
N VAL A 340 38.33 10.13 -10.15
CA VAL A 340 38.33 9.56 -8.80
C VAL A 340 39.02 8.21 -8.86
N LEU A 341 40.14 8.07 -8.11
CA LEU A 341 40.98 6.88 -8.15
C LEU A 341 40.68 5.88 -7.01
N GLY A 342 39.97 6.31 -5.95
CA GLY A 342 39.65 5.51 -4.79
C GLY A 342 39.81 6.26 -3.47
N LYS A 343 39.60 5.58 -2.35
CA LYS A 343 39.81 6.15 -1.00
C LYS A 343 41.31 6.30 -0.71
N LYS A 344 41.69 7.41 -0.07
CA LYS A 344 43.05 7.62 0.45
C LYS A 344 43.35 6.55 1.50
N ILE A 345 44.31 5.68 1.28
CA ILE A 345 44.76 4.72 2.29
C ILE A 345 45.37 5.53 3.43
N ALA A 346 44.78 5.48 4.62
CA ALA A 346 45.37 6.07 5.81
C ALA A 346 46.75 5.44 6.03
N ARG A 347 47.84 6.19 5.73
CA ARG A 347 49.18 5.77 6.14
C ARG A 347 49.17 5.68 7.68
N VAL A 348 49.12 4.47 8.20
CA VAL A 348 49.44 4.21 9.61
C VAL A 348 50.88 4.74 9.80
N ARG A 349 51.03 5.89 10.44
CA ARG A 349 52.32 6.36 10.94
C ARG A 349 52.76 5.34 11.97
N SER A 350 53.64 4.44 11.57
CA SER A 350 54.42 3.65 12.52
C SER A 350 55.24 4.65 13.36
N MET A 351 54.76 4.91 14.57
CA MET A 351 55.55 5.54 15.57
C MET A 351 56.68 4.54 15.91
N ASN A 352 57.82 4.71 15.28
CA ASN A 352 59.06 4.16 15.78
C ASN A 352 59.32 4.78 17.14
N ARG A 353 58.92 4.08 18.18
CA ARG A 353 59.46 4.28 19.52
C ARG A 353 60.89 3.72 19.49
N HIS A 354 61.88 4.58 19.42
CA HIS A 354 63.23 4.24 19.83
C HIS A 354 63.20 3.96 21.34
N PRO A 355 63.69 2.81 21.83
CA PRO A 355 64.04 2.63 23.23
C PRO A 355 65.42 3.26 23.44
N SER A 356 65.51 4.23 24.31
CA SER A 356 66.73 4.63 25.01
C SER A 356 66.82 3.92 26.33
#